data_e3960520a5f4603dfcd9f497301588a0
#
_entry.id   e3960520a5f4603dfcd9f497301588a0
#
_cell.length_a   1.000
_cell.length_b   1.000
_cell.length_c   1.000
_cell.angle_alpha   90.00
_cell.angle_beta   90.00
_cell.angle_gamma   90.00
#
_symmetry.space_group_name_H-M   'P 1'
#
loop_
_entity.id
_entity.type
_entity.pdbx_description
1 polymer ?
#
loop_
_entity_poly.entity_id
_entity_poly.type
_entity_poly.pdbx_seq_one_letter_code
_entity_poly.pdbx_strand_id
1 'polypeptide(L)'
;MNKTVRVALVALLCVGAAACSKKQEVKPQPPMPEQTTQTQSNETSGKYTPADLDTDACLRQRVVYFDFDKTEIKPEFQQIMACHAKYLQDRPMSHIRLEGNTDERGTREYNLGLGERRGNAVSSALQAAGGSSSQLEVISYGKEKPVCREHNEDCWGKNRRVEIVYTAE
;
A
#
# COMPACT_ATOMS: atom_id res chain seq x y z
N MET A 1 -29.98 28.77 43.32
CA MET A 1 -31.43 28.57 43.61
C MET A 1 -31.84 27.34 42.85
N ASN A 2 -31.88 26.18 43.52
CA ASN A 2 -33.09 25.47 43.95
C ASN A 2 -33.89 24.90 42.75
N LYS A 3 -34.24 23.67 42.61
CA LYS A 3 -34.66 22.59 43.55
C LYS A 3 -34.78 21.26 42.81
N THR A 4 -34.22 20.23 43.39
CA THR A 4 -34.90 19.03 43.95
C THR A 4 -35.66 18.10 43.00
N VAL A 5 -35.09 16.90 42.85
CA VAL A 5 -35.60 15.61 43.31
C VAL A 5 -37.04 15.23 42.88
N ARG A 6 -37.12 14.11 42.15
CA ARG A 6 -38.08 13.05 42.52
C ARG A 6 -37.70 11.72 41.86
N VAL A 7 -37.37 10.79 42.74
CA VAL A 7 -37.34 9.34 42.57
C VAL A 7 -38.75 8.84 42.36
N ALA A 8 -38.99 7.98 41.40
CA ALA A 8 -40.12 7.09 41.41
C ALA A 8 -39.71 5.68 40.94
N LEU A 9 -39.58 4.84 41.89
CA LEU A 9 -39.49 3.39 41.81
C LEU A 9 -40.82 2.82 41.36
N VAL A 10 -40.86 2.06 40.25
CA VAL A 10 -41.99 1.17 39.99
C VAL A 10 -41.40 -0.19 39.61
N ALA A 11 -41.45 -1.08 40.58
CA ALA A 11 -41.31 -2.53 40.38
C ALA A 11 -42.64 -3.06 39.87
N LEU A 12 -42.65 -3.79 38.79
CA LEU A 12 -43.77 -4.69 38.48
C LEU A 12 -43.24 -6.00 37.89
N LEU A 13 -43.75 -7.03 38.51
CA LEU A 13 -43.46 -8.46 38.39
C LEU A 13 -43.94 -9.09 37.07
N CYS A 14 -43.21 -10.15 36.71
CA CYS A 14 -43.67 -11.45 36.20
C CYS A 14 -44.39 -11.52 34.85
N VAL A 15 -43.93 -12.37 33.98
CA VAL A 15 -44.54 -13.72 33.79
C VAL A 15 -43.68 -14.45 32.76
N GLY A 16 -43.30 -15.69 33.06
CA GLY A 16 -42.52 -16.56 32.19
C GLY A 16 -43.32 -17.01 30.98
N ALA A 17 -42.58 -17.06 29.86
CA ALA A 17 -42.96 -17.88 28.73
C ALA A 17 -41.76 -18.75 28.38
N ALA A 18 -41.86 -20.02 28.73
CA ALA A 18 -40.99 -21.09 28.29
C ALA A 18 -41.18 -21.27 26.78
N ALA A 19 -40.29 -20.74 25.96
CA ALA A 19 -40.23 -21.05 24.55
C ALA A 19 -39.18 -22.15 24.35
N CYS A 20 -39.68 -23.35 24.03
CA CYS A 20 -38.89 -24.49 23.61
C CYS A 20 -38.04 -24.11 22.43
N SER A 21 -36.76 -23.91 22.64
CA SER A 21 -35.76 -23.82 21.56
C SER A 21 -35.55 -25.21 20.96
N LYS A 22 -36.08 -25.43 19.79
CA LYS A 22 -35.69 -26.58 18.94
C LYS A 22 -34.23 -26.45 18.60
N LYS A 23 -33.43 -27.35 19.16
CA LYS A 23 -32.05 -27.59 18.81
C LYS A 23 -32.00 -27.96 17.32
N GLN A 24 -31.61 -27.05 16.47
CA GLN A 24 -31.27 -27.37 15.08
C GLN A 24 -29.96 -28.18 15.12
N GLU A 25 -30.05 -29.40 14.73
CA GLU A 25 -28.95 -30.31 14.49
C GLU A 25 -28.18 -29.77 13.25
N VAL A 26 -27.00 -29.15 13.52
CA VAL A 26 -26.09 -28.71 12.46
C VAL A 26 -25.44 -29.96 11.89
N LYS A 27 -25.87 -30.33 10.68
CA LYS A 27 -25.27 -31.38 9.88
C LYS A 27 -23.80 -31.00 9.63
N PRO A 28 -22.80 -31.88 9.87
CA PRO A 28 -21.41 -31.59 9.56
C PRO A 28 -21.24 -31.33 8.06
N GLN A 29 -20.83 -30.12 7.69
CA GLN A 29 -20.36 -29.84 6.36
C GLN A 29 -19.03 -30.59 6.16
N PRO A 30 -18.83 -31.23 4.99
CA PRO A 30 -17.55 -31.85 4.67
C PRO A 30 -16.49 -30.74 4.59
N PRO A 31 -15.26 -30.99 5.04
CA PRO A 31 -14.19 -30.00 4.98
C PRO A 31 -13.95 -29.60 3.52
N MET A 32 -14.13 -28.31 3.23
CA MET A 32 -13.64 -27.73 1.98
C MET A 32 -12.12 -27.93 1.97
N PRO A 33 -11.54 -28.35 0.83
CA PRO A 33 -10.09 -28.38 0.71
C PRO A 33 -9.57 -26.96 0.91
N GLU A 34 -8.79 -26.74 1.96
CA GLU A 34 -7.95 -25.57 2.13
C GLU A 34 -7.03 -25.49 0.90
N GLN A 35 -7.39 -24.61 -0.04
CA GLN A 35 -6.43 -24.15 -1.01
C GLN A 35 -5.38 -23.34 -0.25
N THR A 36 -4.38 -24.05 0.23
CA THR A 36 -3.11 -23.44 0.65
C THR A 36 -2.52 -22.78 -0.58
N THR A 37 -2.86 -21.52 -0.79
CA THR A 37 -2.07 -20.64 -1.64
C THR A 37 -0.71 -20.53 -0.94
N GLN A 38 0.18 -21.45 -1.28
CA GLN A 38 1.60 -21.29 -0.97
C GLN A 38 2.07 -20.09 -1.76
N THR A 39 1.96 -18.90 -1.15
CA THR A 39 2.85 -17.81 -1.46
C THR A 39 4.24 -18.33 -1.14
N GLN A 40 4.94 -18.84 -2.14
CA GLN A 40 6.38 -19.11 -2.05
C GLN A 40 7.04 -17.74 -1.84
N SER A 41 7.12 -17.30 -0.59
CA SER A 41 8.17 -16.39 -0.17
C SER A 41 9.47 -17.18 -0.34
N ASN A 42 10.17 -16.96 -1.44
CA ASN A 42 11.57 -17.29 -1.54
C ASN A 42 12.27 -16.44 -0.47
N GLU A 43 12.34 -16.97 0.75
CA GLU A 43 13.30 -16.48 1.73
C GLU A 43 14.68 -16.84 1.21
N THR A 44 15.22 -15.96 0.39
CA THR A 44 16.63 -15.97 0.02
C THR A 44 17.37 -15.64 1.31
N SER A 45 17.86 -16.66 2.01
CA SER A 45 18.69 -16.57 3.22
C SER A 45 20.07 -15.93 2.93
N GLY A 46 20.19 -15.09 1.92
CA GLY A 46 21.40 -14.42 1.48
C GLY A 46 21.20 -12.92 1.31
N LYS A 47 22.29 -12.20 1.16
CA LYS A 47 22.28 -10.78 0.76
C LYS A 47 21.95 -10.67 -0.72
N TYR A 48 21.16 -9.69 -1.07
CA TYR A 48 20.91 -9.35 -2.46
C TYR A 48 22.19 -8.95 -3.20
N THR A 49 22.25 -9.32 -4.48
CA THR A 49 23.30 -8.96 -5.43
C THR A 49 22.74 -8.07 -6.54
N PRO A 50 23.55 -7.36 -7.34
CA PRO A 50 23.04 -6.59 -8.48
C PRO A 50 22.23 -7.43 -9.48
N ALA A 51 22.58 -8.70 -9.69
CA ALA A 51 21.86 -9.58 -10.59
C ALA A 51 20.40 -9.85 -10.14
N ASP A 52 20.11 -9.72 -8.85
CA ASP A 52 18.76 -9.92 -8.31
C ASP A 52 17.79 -8.81 -8.76
N LEU A 53 18.28 -7.65 -9.15
CA LEU A 53 17.45 -6.58 -9.71
C LEU A 53 16.69 -7.01 -10.97
N ASP A 54 17.21 -7.94 -11.72
CA ASP A 54 16.60 -8.43 -12.96
C ASP A 54 15.99 -9.84 -12.82
N THR A 55 16.33 -10.58 -11.78
CA THR A 55 15.90 -11.96 -11.59
C THR A 55 14.86 -12.13 -10.48
N ASP A 56 14.94 -11.33 -9.43
CA ASP A 56 13.98 -11.40 -8.31
C ASP A 56 12.62 -10.79 -8.72
N ALA A 57 11.55 -11.53 -8.51
CA ALA A 57 10.20 -11.15 -8.92
C ALA A 57 9.70 -9.87 -8.21
N CYS A 58 10.16 -9.62 -6.97
CA CYS A 58 9.78 -8.45 -6.20
C CYS A 58 10.59 -7.22 -6.63
N LEU A 59 11.92 -7.35 -6.81
CA LEU A 59 12.81 -6.26 -7.23
C LEU A 59 12.56 -5.79 -8.67
N ARG A 60 11.96 -6.63 -9.50
CA ARG A 60 11.51 -6.27 -10.85
C ARG A 60 10.28 -5.37 -10.85
N GLN A 61 9.52 -5.33 -9.76
CA GLN A 61 8.35 -4.45 -9.62
C GLN A 61 8.82 -3.06 -9.21
N ARG A 62 9.10 -2.22 -10.18
CA ARG A 62 9.71 -0.89 -9.98
C ARG A 62 8.73 0.27 -10.20
N VAL A 63 7.43 0.02 -10.16
CA VAL A 63 6.42 1.04 -10.38
C VAL A 63 5.34 0.97 -9.30
N VAL A 64 5.07 2.12 -8.68
CA VAL A 64 3.97 2.31 -7.71
C VAL A 64 2.91 3.19 -8.33
N TYR A 65 1.68 2.71 -8.42
CA TYR A 65 0.55 3.44 -8.99
C TYR A 65 -0.33 4.10 -7.93
N PHE A 66 -0.92 5.24 -8.31
CA PHE A 66 -1.73 6.06 -7.43
C PHE A 66 -3.13 6.31 -8.01
N ASP A 67 -4.09 6.50 -7.13
CA ASP A 67 -5.42 6.96 -7.51
C ASP A 67 -5.40 8.44 -7.90
N PHE A 68 -6.49 8.89 -8.53
CA PHE A 68 -6.62 10.29 -8.93
C PHE A 68 -6.49 11.20 -7.72
N ASP A 69 -5.59 12.17 -7.83
CA ASP A 69 -5.32 13.19 -6.80
C ASP A 69 -4.91 12.63 -5.42
N LYS A 70 -4.41 11.37 -5.37
CA LYS A 70 -3.96 10.71 -4.14
C LYS A 70 -2.45 10.55 -4.10
N THR A 71 -1.94 10.47 -2.86
CA THR A 71 -0.52 10.22 -2.54
C THR A 71 -0.34 8.99 -1.64
N GLU A 72 -1.44 8.37 -1.20
CA GLU A 72 -1.41 7.18 -0.37
C GLU A 72 -0.95 5.97 -1.18
N ILE A 73 0.01 5.23 -0.64
CA ILE A 73 0.50 3.98 -1.22
C ILE A 73 -0.54 2.90 -0.94
N LYS A 74 -1.00 2.25 -2.00
CA LYS A 74 -1.97 1.15 -1.88
C LYS A 74 -1.34 -0.08 -1.21
N PRO A 75 -2.14 -0.89 -0.48
CA PRO A 75 -1.63 -2.07 0.24
C PRO A 75 -0.84 -3.05 -0.63
N GLU A 76 -1.23 -3.23 -1.91
CA GLU A 76 -0.55 -4.12 -2.85
C GLU A 76 0.93 -3.75 -3.10
N PHE A 77 1.32 -2.49 -2.88
CA PHE A 77 2.70 -2.03 -3.06
C PHE A 77 3.57 -2.13 -1.80
N GLN A 78 3.01 -2.51 -0.65
CA GLN A 78 3.78 -2.58 0.60
C GLN A 78 4.91 -3.61 0.53
N GLN A 79 4.67 -4.76 -0.12
CA GLN A 79 5.67 -5.80 -0.24
C GLN A 79 6.88 -5.35 -1.07
N ILE A 80 6.66 -4.61 -2.16
CA ILE A 80 7.77 -4.12 -2.98
C ILE A 80 8.61 -3.09 -2.24
N MET A 81 8.02 -2.30 -1.34
CA MET A 81 8.78 -1.40 -0.47
C MET A 81 9.74 -2.19 0.43
N ALA A 82 9.29 -3.28 1.03
CA ALA A 82 10.13 -4.13 1.87
C ALA A 82 11.30 -4.76 1.08
N CYS A 83 11.04 -5.27 -0.13
CA CYS A 83 12.09 -5.87 -0.98
C CYS A 83 13.16 -4.83 -1.37
N HIS A 84 12.73 -3.66 -1.87
CA HIS A 84 13.68 -2.61 -2.26
C HIS A 84 14.46 -2.06 -1.06
N ALA A 85 13.82 -1.89 0.10
CA ALA A 85 14.51 -1.49 1.32
C ALA A 85 15.54 -2.52 1.77
N LYS A 86 15.20 -3.82 1.71
CA LYS A 86 16.14 -4.92 2.00
C LYS A 86 17.33 -4.91 1.04
N TYR A 87 17.09 -4.69 -0.27
CA TYR A 87 18.16 -4.53 -1.25
C TYR A 87 19.10 -3.38 -0.88
N LEU A 88 18.57 -2.21 -0.51
CA LEU A 88 19.37 -1.06 -0.10
C LEU A 88 20.18 -1.34 1.18
N GLN A 89 19.63 -2.10 2.14
CA GLN A 89 20.37 -2.52 3.34
C GLN A 89 21.54 -3.44 3.01
N ASP A 90 21.33 -4.39 2.08
CA ASP A 90 22.36 -5.33 1.65
C ASP A 90 23.44 -4.66 0.79
N ARG A 91 23.08 -3.57 0.12
CA ARG A 91 23.90 -2.83 -0.85
C ARG A 91 24.02 -1.34 -0.47
N PRO A 92 24.85 -0.98 0.54
CA PRO A 92 24.92 0.40 1.03
C PRO A 92 25.38 1.45 0.01
N MET A 93 26.03 1.00 -1.08
CA MET A 93 26.48 1.89 -2.18
C MET A 93 25.43 2.07 -3.27
N SER A 94 24.34 1.30 -3.22
CA SER A 94 23.26 1.42 -4.18
C SER A 94 22.40 2.66 -3.91
N HIS A 95 21.93 3.31 -4.97
CA HIS A 95 21.09 4.50 -4.89
C HIS A 95 19.85 4.33 -5.77
N ILE A 96 18.75 4.88 -5.29
CA ILE A 96 17.47 4.90 -5.99
C ILE A 96 17.03 6.35 -6.22
N ARG A 97 16.62 6.66 -7.44
CA ARG A 97 15.87 7.85 -7.78
C ARG A 97 14.39 7.49 -7.93
N LEU A 98 13.53 8.19 -7.18
CA LEU A 98 12.09 8.06 -7.19
C LEU A 98 11.50 9.12 -8.12
N GLU A 99 11.06 8.70 -9.30
CA GLU A 99 10.55 9.59 -10.34
C GLU A 99 9.03 9.72 -10.25
N GLY A 100 8.55 10.84 -9.69
CA GLY A 100 7.13 11.10 -9.48
C GLY A 100 6.46 11.65 -10.73
N ASN A 101 5.37 10.99 -11.15
CA ASN A 101 4.61 11.32 -12.35
C ASN A 101 3.11 11.45 -12.04
N THR A 102 2.41 12.21 -12.87
CA THR A 102 0.96 12.45 -12.78
C THR A 102 0.29 12.22 -14.13
N ASP A 103 -1.03 12.19 -14.15
CA ASP A 103 -1.78 12.31 -15.40
C ASP A 103 -1.78 13.78 -15.90
N GLU A 104 -2.36 14.01 -17.07
CA GLU A 104 -2.31 15.30 -17.76
C GLU A 104 -3.22 16.38 -17.16
N ARG A 105 -4.19 16.01 -16.30
CA ARG A 105 -5.21 16.92 -15.76
C ARG A 105 -4.60 17.88 -14.73
N GLY A 106 -5.02 19.14 -14.77
CA GLY A 106 -4.53 20.19 -13.90
C GLY A 106 -3.36 20.99 -14.46
N THR A 107 -2.89 21.98 -13.69
CA THR A 107 -1.78 22.85 -14.11
C THR A 107 -0.44 22.12 -14.01
N ARG A 108 0.58 22.66 -14.65
CA ARG A 108 1.94 22.11 -14.60
C ARG A 108 2.50 22.17 -13.18
N GLU A 109 2.36 23.30 -12.53
CA GLU A 109 2.87 23.56 -11.17
C GLU A 109 2.22 22.64 -10.16
N TYR A 110 0.90 22.47 -10.24
CA TYR A 110 0.16 21.54 -9.39
C TYR A 110 0.69 20.11 -9.54
N ASN A 111 0.86 19.66 -10.79
CA ASN A 111 1.31 18.29 -11.07
C ASN A 111 2.77 18.06 -10.66
N LEU A 112 3.64 19.04 -10.79
CA LEU A 112 4.99 18.95 -10.24
C LEU A 112 4.96 18.74 -8.72
N GLY A 113 4.17 19.51 -7.99
CA GLY A 113 4.00 19.32 -6.55
C GLY A 113 3.34 17.99 -6.18
N LEU A 114 2.37 17.50 -6.97
CA LEU A 114 1.73 16.20 -6.73
C LEU A 114 2.71 15.05 -6.97
N GLY A 115 3.49 15.11 -8.06
CA GLY A 115 4.52 14.11 -8.35
C GLY A 115 5.59 14.05 -7.26
N GLU A 116 6.02 15.20 -6.74
CA GLU A 116 6.97 15.27 -5.61
C GLU A 116 6.38 14.64 -4.34
N ARG A 117 5.14 14.97 -3.98
CA ARG A 117 4.48 14.36 -2.80
C ARG A 117 4.36 12.84 -2.93
N ARG A 118 4.08 12.30 -4.12
CA ARG A 118 4.07 10.86 -4.39
C ARG A 118 5.45 10.24 -4.22
N GLY A 119 6.48 10.86 -4.79
CA GLY A 119 7.87 10.43 -4.60
C GLY A 119 8.28 10.40 -3.14
N ASN A 120 7.91 11.44 -2.37
CA ASN A 120 8.17 11.52 -0.94
C ASN A 120 7.42 10.45 -0.14
N ALA A 121 6.19 10.09 -0.54
CA ALA A 121 5.45 9.01 0.10
C ALA A 121 6.17 7.65 -0.09
N VAL A 122 6.66 7.36 -1.31
CA VAL A 122 7.45 6.14 -1.58
C VAL A 122 8.78 6.17 -0.82
N SER A 123 9.48 7.31 -0.80
CA SER A 123 10.71 7.48 -0.02
C SER A 123 10.49 7.20 1.47
N SER A 124 9.42 7.74 2.05
CA SER A 124 9.06 7.50 3.45
C SER A 124 8.74 6.03 3.72
N ALA A 125 8.06 5.35 2.80
CA ALA A 125 7.73 3.93 2.94
C ALA A 125 8.99 3.04 2.86
N LEU A 126 9.93 3.35 1.96
CA LEU A 126 11.23 2.67 1.88
C LEU A 126 12.05 2.87 3.16
N GLN A 127 12.06 4.09 3.71
CA GLN A 127 12.76 4.37 4.97
C GLN A 127 12.10 3.65 6.15
N ALA A 128 10.77 3.60 6.22
CA ALA A 128 10.05 2.85 7.24
C ALA A 128 10.32 1.35 7.17
N ALA A 129 10.61 0.82 5.97
CA ALA A 129 11.02 -0.57 5.75
C ALA A 129 12.54 -0.80 5.98
N GLY A 130 13.29 0.25 6.36
CA GLY A 130 14.71 0.15 6.74
C GLY A 130 15.71 0.65 5.68
N GLY A 131 15.25 1.24 4.57
CA GLY A 131 16.12 1.91 3.60
C GLY A 131 16.73 3.20 4.19
N SER A 132 17.95 3.55 3.79
CA SER A 132 18.60 4.78 4.21
C SER A 132 18.16 5.97 3.37
N SER A 133 17.86 7.11 4.01
CA SER A 133 17.53 8.35 3.29
C SER A 133 18.66 8.84 2.38
N SER A 134 19.92 8.55 2.72
CA SER A 134 21.08 8.91 1.90
C SER A 134 21.16 8.16 0.56
N GLN A 135 20.42 7.07 0.42
CA GLN A 135 20.33 6.26 -0.80
C GLN A 135 19.15 6.64 -1.70
N LEU A 136 18.33 7.63 -1.27
CA LEU A 136 17.07 7.97 -1.93
C LEU A 136 17.09 9.41 -2.45
N GLU A 137 16.80 9.58 -3.72
CA GLU A 137 16.58 10.87 -4.37
C GLU A 137 15.14 10.94 -4.89
N VAL A 138 14.46 12.07 -4.74
CA VAL A 138 13.13 12.29 -5.28
C VAL A 138 13.18 13.36 -6.37
N ILE A 139 12.64 13.02 -7.55
CA ILE A 139 12.48 13.97 -8.67
C ILE A 139 11.02 13.89 -9.14
N SER A 140 10.40 15.03 -9.32
CA SER A 140 9.08 15.12 -9.95
C SER A 140 9.18 15.57 -11.38
N TYR A 141 8.54 14.84 -12.27
CA TYR A 141 8.29 15.23 -13.65
C TYR A 141 6.86 15.76 -13.84
N GLY A 142 6.02 15.69 -12.81
CA GLY A 142 4.62 16.06 -12.94
C GLY A 142 3.99 15.33 -14.12
N LYS A 143 3.37 16.05 -15.05
CA LYS A 143 2.73 15.51 -16.25
C LYS A 143 3.62 15.47 -17.51
N GLU A 144 4.91 15.78 -17.38
CA GLU A 144 5.81 15.99 -18.53
C GLU A 144 6.36 14.67 -19.12
N LYS A 145 6.28 13.55 -18.38
CA LYS A 145 6.75 12.24 -18.85
C LYS A 145 5.60 11.19 -18.91
N PRO A 146 4.60 11.37 -19.76
CA PRO A 146 3.53 10.40 -19.90
C PRO A 146 4.05 9.10 -20.57
N VAL A 147 3.64 7.94 -20.04
CA VAL A 147 3.85 6.63 -20.68
C VAL A 147 2.66 6.23 -21.56
N CYS A 148 1.54 6.92 -21.39
CA CYS A 148 0.31 6.72 -22.16
C CYS A 148 -0.28 8.10 -22.50
N ARG A 149 -0.75 8.29 -23.74
CA ARG A 149 -1.15 9.62 -24.25
C ARG A 149 -2.63 9.75 -24.60
N GLU A 150 -3.41 8.68 -24.44
CA GLU A 150 -4.83 8.75 -24.67
C GLU A 150 -5.55 9.45 -23.52
N HIS A 151 -6.62 10.16 -23.83
CA HIS A 151 -7.39 10.96 -22.87
C HIS A 151 -8.51 10.12 -22.21
N ASN A 152 -8.12 9.05 -21.50
CA ASN A 152 -9.04 8.15 -20.81
C ASN A 152 -8.44 7.65 -19.48
N GLU A 153 -9.27 7.07 -18.63
CA GLU A 153 -8.85 6.62 -17.28
C GLU A 153 -7.80 5.49 -17.32
N ASP A 154 -7.85 4.61 -18.31
CA ASP A 154 -6.87 3.53 -18.46
C ASP A 154 -5.46 4.09 -18.70
N CYS A 155 -5.38 5.17 -19.48
CA CYS A 155 -4.14 5.86 -19.77
C CYS A 155 -3.70 6.75 -18.60
N TRP A 156 -4.61 7.51 -18.02
CA TRP A 156 -4.33 8.35 -16.86
C TRP A 156 -3.85 7.52 -15.67
N GLY A 157 -4.46 6.35 -15.43
CA GLY A 157 -4.04 5.41 -14.38
C GLY A 157 -2.58 4.96 -14.52
N LYS A 158 -2.12 4.71 -15.75
CA LYS A 158 -0.73 4.35 -16.04
C LYS A 158 0.24 5.53 -15.82
N ASN A 159 -0.22 6.76 -16.03
CA ASN A 159 0.60 7.95 -15.85
C ASN A 159 0.75 8.34 -14.38
N ARG A 160 -0.25 8.06 -13.52
CA ARG A 160 -0.19 8.34 -12.08
C ARG A 160 0.71 7.33 -11.36
N ARG A 161 2.02 7.54 -11.42
CA ARG A 161 2.99 6.57 -10.92
C ARG A 161 4.23 7.22 -10.29
N VAL A 162 4.92 6.44 -9.50
CA VAL A 162 6.33 6.67 -9.13
C VAL A 162 7.15 5.50 -9.66
N GLU A 163 8.20 5.80 -10.40
CA GLU A 163 9.17 4.83 -10.86
C GLU A 163 10.34 4.74 -9.88
N ILE A 164 10.78 3.53 -9.58
CA ILE A 164 11.95 3.22 -8.75
C ILE A 164 13.10 2.95 -9.69
N VAL A 165 14.01 3.91 -9.84
CA VAL A 165 15.13 3.85 -10.78
C VAL A 165 16.44 3.70 -10.01
N TYR A 166 17.13 2.58 -10.16
CA TYR A 166 18.47 2.41 -9.62
C TYR A 166 19.47 3.24 -10.41
N THR A 167 20.22 4.09 -9.71
CA THR A 167 21.24 4.98 -10.31
C THR A 167 22.65 4.53 -9.98
N ALA A 168 22.81 3.68 -8.95
CA ALA A 168 24.00 2.92 -8.62
C ALA A 168 23.58 1.56 -8.04
N GLU A 169 24.27 0.48 -8.36
CA GLU A 169 23.95 -0.91 -8.01
C GLU A 169 25.02 -1.57 -7.14
#